data_6aebff74a552420008c42e2e51964509
#
_entry.id   6aebff74a552420008c42e2e51964509
#
_cell.length_a   1.000
_cell.length_b   1.000
_cell.length_c   1.000
_cell.angle_alpha   90.00
_cell.angle_beta   90.00
_cell.angle_gamma   90.00
#
_symmetry.space_group_name_H-M   'P 1'
#
loop_
_entity.id
_entity.type
_entity.pdbx_description
1 polymer ?
#
loop_
_entity_poly.entity_id
_entity_poly.type
_entity_poly.pdbx_seq_one_letter_code
_entity_poly.pdbx_strand_id
1 'polypeptide(L)'
;MNISKRNFLISSLSLGAGLMAKQVLSQAEPQHLDAAPPPPKRELPQRKVKTTPLFKAPLGYPNAVAIAPEGLWVAEQKAQNYGPGAKSNPEACWLLDWNGKLLKTVLTESCNTSGMAYGDGFIWMGANGGPEGIYQTDMNSKTVSHRQIPLGPPDNGGGCHGLMWHDGKLWIVANRLRAILRVDPKTWEPEFIIPITTARWHGIAWDDGAVWMVTGSSDVDRFIEQDGKLVHTTTPGLIKYDAATGRPLETAEFVEGSADPHGLAMYNGKLISCDAGVGPPGFDLTHSPNSGNIFQIDFI
;
A
#
# COMPACT_ATOMS: atom_id res chain seq x y z
N MET A 1 -35.96 52.75 17.02
CA MET A 1 -37.42 52.58 16.75
C MET A 1 -37.76 51.16 17.10
N ASN A 2 -38.38 51.04 18.27
CA ASN A 2 -39.30 50.07 18.89
C ASN A 2 -39.19 48.57 18.52
N ILE A 3 -38.73 47.86 19.37
CA ILE A 3 -38.99 46.82 20.38
C ILE A 3 -40.46 46.37 20.43
N SER A 4 -40.69 45.08 20.33
CA SER A 4 -41.89 44.45 20.90
C SER A 4 -41.54 43.13 21.56
N LYS A 5 -41.59 43.15 22.90
CA LYS A 5 -41.62 42.00 23.79
C LYS A 5 -43.00 41.32 23.71
N ARG A 6 -43.05 40.01 23.67
CA ARG A 6 -44.25 39.25 24.02
C ARG A 6 -43.96 38.29 25.14
N ASN A 7 -44.56 38.62 26.28
CA ASN A 7 -44.69 37.77 27.45
C ASN A 7 -45.58 36.56 27.15
N PHE A 8 -45.23 35.41 27.70
CA PHE A 8 -46.16 34.30 27.82
C PHE A 8 -46.39 34.01 29.30
N LEU A 9 -47.68 34.04 29.66
CA LEU A 9 -48.24 33.85 30.99
C LEU A 9 -48.04 32.41 31.50
N ILE A 10 -47.72 32.36 32.79
CA ILE A 10 -47.82 31.18 33.61
C ILE A 10 -49.27 31.10 34.12
N SER A 11 -49.92 29.98 33.91
CA SER A 11 -51.14 29.62 34.60
C SER A 11 -50.94 28.32 35.39
N SER A 12 -50.96 28.48 36.70
CA SER A 12 -51.03 27.44 37.69
C SER A 12 -52.46 26.94 37.86
N LEU A 13 -52.65 25.64 37.92
CA LEU A 13 -53.83 25.01 38.57
C LEU A 13 -53.48 23.60 39.07
N SER A 14 -53.34 23.50 40.32
CA SER A 14 -53.86 22.72 41.40
C SER A 14 -54.18 21.23 41.25
N LEU A 15 -53.56 20.49 42.15
CA LEU A 15 -53.97 19.33 42.97
C LEU A 15 -54.98 18.31 42.38
N GLY A 16 -54.48 17.09 42.26
CA GLY A 16 -55.27 15.86 42.27
C GLY A 16 -54.42 14.72 42.83
N ALA A 17 -54.71 14.33 44.05
CA ALA A 17 -54.11 13.16 44.68
C ALA A 17 -54.60 11.88 43.99
N GLY A 18 -53.71 10.99 43.67
CA GLY A 18 -54.10 9.72 43.06
C GLY A 18 -52.93 8.72 43.01
N LEU A 19 -52.94 7.79 43.92
CA LEU A 19 -52.38 6.45 43.94
C LEU A 19 -50.96 6.26 43.40
N MET A 20 -50.05 6.01 44.31
CA MET A 20 -48.79 5.35 44.11
C MET A 20 -48.99 3.94 43.52
N ALA A 21 -48.94 3.78 42.23
CA ALA A 21 -48.64 2.51 41.63
C ALA A 21 -47.11 2.38 41.58
N LYS A 22 -46.54 1.63 42.50
CA LYS A 22 -45.17 1.12 42.38
C LYS A 22 -45.12 0.20 41.17
N GLN A 23 -44.77 0.74 40.00
CA GLN A 23 -44.27 -0.09 38.93
C GLN A 23 -42.91 -0.62 39.39
N VAL A 24 -42.91 -1.88 39.79
CA VAL A 24 -41.70 -2.70 39.87
C VAL A 24 -41.24 -2.85 38.42
N LEU A 25 -40.36 -1.95 37.97
CA LEU A 25 -39.54 -2.21 36.80
C LEU A 25 -38.65 -3.39 37.18
N SER A 26 -39.10 -4.58 36.83
CA SER A 26 -38.21 -5.72 36.73
C SER A 26 -37.08 -5.31 35.77
N GLN A 27 -35.93 -4.98 36.33
CA GLN A 27 -34.72 -4.92 35.55
C GLN A 27 -34.45 -6.36 35.08
N ALA A 28 -34.91 -6.68 33.87
CA ALA A 28 -34.39 -7.84 33.17
C ALA A 28 -32.89 -7.61 33.08
N GLU A 29 -32.12 -8.41 33.77
CA GLU A 29 -30.66 -8.43 33.54
C GLU A 29 -30.42 -8.54 32.03
N PRO A 30 -29.51 -7.75 31.47
CA PRO A 30 -29.16 -7.87 30.06
C PRO A 30 -28.74 -9.34 29.86
N GLN A 31 -29.52 -10.08 29.08
CA GLN A 31 -29.09 -11.40 28.64
C GLN A 31 -27.75 -11.20 27.97
N HIS A 32 -26.67 -11.71 28.57
CA HIS A 32 -25.41 -11.90 27.91
C HIS A 32 -25.72 -12.80 26.71
N LEU A 33 -25.86 -12.18 25.54
CA LEU A 33 -25.77 -12.91 24.31
C LEU A 33 -24.35 -13.44 24.30
N ASP A 34 -24.19 -14.72 24.58
CA ASP A 34 -22.90 -15.37 24.41
C ASP A 34 -22.43 -15.04 22.99
N ALA A 35 -21.30 -14.33 22.91
CA ALA A 35 -20.73 -13.99 21.63
C ALA A 35 -20.58 -15.30 20.87
N ALA A 36 -21.14 -15.37 19.66
CA ALA A 36 -20.96 -16.52 18.83
C ALA A 36 -19.48 -16.89 18.79
N PRO A 37 -19.12 -18.16 18.94
CA PRO A 37 -17.71 -18.56 18.90
C PRO A 37 -17.07 -17.97 17.63
N PRO A 38 -15.85 -17.42 17.74
CA PRO A 38 -15.20 -16.86 16.57
C PRO A 38 -15.18 -17.90 15.47
N PRO A 39 -15.48 -17.50 14.21
CA PRO A 39 -15.46 -18.45 13.11
C PRO A 39 -14.11 -19.18 13.11
N PRO A 40 -14.09 -20.48 12.79
CA PRO A 40 -12.86 -21.26 12.79
C PRO A 40 -11.83 -20.54 11.92
N LYS A 41 -10.62 -20.34 12.47
CA LYS A 41 -9.49 -19.79 11.71
C LYS A 41 -9.30 -20.69 10.49
N ARG A 42 -9.65 -20.17 9.32
CA ARG A 42 -9.38 -20.88 8.08
C ARG A 42 -7.88 -20.77 7.82
N GLU A 43 -7.18 -21.89 7.90
CA GLU A 43 -5.78 -21.94 7.46
C GLU A 43 -5.76 -21.69 5.95
N LEU A 44 -4.99 -20.71 5.54
CA LEU A 44 -4.76 -20.42 4.12
C LEU A 44 -3.71 -21.40 3.58
N PRO A 45 -3.84 -21.85 2.33
CA PRO A 45 -2.75 -22.52 1.65
C PRO A 45 -1.46 -21.70 1.78
N GLN A 46 -0.37 -22.34 2.18
CA GLN A 46 0.93 -21.72 2.31
C GLN A 46 1.92 -22.40 1.37
N ARG A 47 2.63 -21.57 0.59
CA ARG A 47 3.64 -22.01 -0.38
C ARG A 47 5.00 -21.42 -0.02
N LYS A 48 6.02 -21.94 -0.66
CA LYS A 48 7.37 -21.38 -0.63
C LYS A 48 7.71 -20.76 -1.97
N VAL A 49 8.51 -19.69 -1.92
CA VAL A 49 9.01 -19.02 -3.12
C VAL A 49 10.49 -18.71 -2.98
N LYS A 50 11.16 -18.61 -4.11
CA LYS A 50 12.55 -18.13 -4.20
C LYS A 50 12.63 -17.05 -5.27
N THR A 51 13.72 -16.28 -5.26
CA THR A 51 13.98 -15.26 -6.28
C THR A 51 15.06 -15.72 -7.24
N THR A 52 14.87 -15.38 -8.52
CA THR A 52 15.85 -15.61 -9.60
C THR A 52 16.19 -14.25 -10.21
N PRO A 53 17.43 -13.75 -10.08
CA PRO A 53 17.83 -12.47 -10.66
C PRO A 53 17.70 -12.48 -12.19
N LEU A 54 17.22 -11.36 -12.74
CA LEU A 54 17.11 -11.12 -14.18
C LEU A 54 18.20 -10.15 -14.64
N PHE A 55 18.20 -8.93 -14.12
CA PHE A 55 19.17 -7.88 -14.41
C PHE A 55 19.16 -6.81 -13.31
N LYS A 56 20.13 -5.89 -13.35
CA LYS A 56 20.17 -4.72 -12.43
C LYS A 56 19.51 -3.52 -13.06
N ALA A 57 18.86 -2.70 -12.22
CA ALA A 57 18.41 -1.38 -12.59
C ALA A 57 19.59 -0.48 -13.01
N PRO A 58 19.40 0.52 -13.90
CA PRO A 58 20.49 1.36 -14.40
C PRO A 58 21.20 2.19 -13.32
N LEU A 59 20.44 2.69 -12.36
CA LEU A 59 20.93 3.55 -11.28
C LEU A 59 20.29 3.15 -9.94
N GLY A 60 21.11 2.86 -8.98
CA GLY A 60 20.77 2.83 -7.56
C GLY A 60 19.63 1.89 -7.16
N TYR A 61 18.49 2.45 -6.76
CA TYR A 61 17.51 1.75 -5.93
C TYR A 61 16.15 1.65 -6.62
N PRO A 62 15.88 0.54 -7.33
CA PRO A 62 14.55 0.27 -7.85
C PRO A 62 13.59 -0.03 -6.69
N ASN A 63 12.45 0.64 -6.63
CA ASN A 63 11.49 0.43 -5.55
C ASN A 63 10.07 0.07 -6.02
N ALA A 64 9.78 0.20 -7.29
CA ALA A 64 8.53 -0.26 -7.89
C ALA A 64 8.74 -0.66 -9.33
N VAL A 65 7.84 -1.53 -9.84
CA VAL A 65 7.87 -2.03 -11.21
C VAL A 65 6.47 -2.04 -11.81
N ALA A 66 6.39 -1.84 -13.14
CA ALA A 66 5.14 -1.99 -13.90
C ALA A 66 5.43 -2.52 -15.31
N ILE A 67 4.54 -3.38 -15.84
CA ILE A 67 4.70 -3.94 -17.18
C ILE A 67 4.28 -2.94 -18.23
N ALA A 68 5.03 -2.89 -19.33
CA ALA A 68 4.70 -2.21 -20.57
C ALA A 68 4.82 -3.17 -21.76
N PRO A 69 4.23 -2.86 -22.91
CA PRO A 69 4.38 -3.69 -24.11
C PRO A 69 5.83 -3.91 -24.52
N GLU A 70 6.68 -2.90 -24.33
CA GLU A 70 8.09 -2.90 -24.73
C GLU A 70 9.01 -3.55 -23.68
N GLY A 71 8.54 -3.74 -22.44
CA GLY A 71 9.37 -4.28 -21.36
C GLY A 71 8.85 -3.92 -19.95
N LEU A 72 9.77 -3.51 -19.10
CA LEU A 72 9.51 -3.24 -17.70
C LEU A 72 9.83 -1.78 -17.34
N TRP A 73 8.84 -1.06 -16.83
CA TRP A 73 9.08 0.18 -16.13
C TRP A 73 9.58 -0.10 -14.72
N VAL A 74 10.60 0.64 -14.31
CA VAL A 74 11.22 0.56 -12.98
C VAL A 74 11.29 1.96 -12.39
N ALA A 75 10.77 2.16 -11.18
CA ALA A 75 10.84 3.43 -10.48
C ALA A 75 12.12 3.55 -9.67
N GLU A 76 12.80 4.68 -9.79
CA GLU A 76 13.89 5.08 -8.92
C GLU A 76 13.36 5.47 -7.54
N GLN A 77 14.09 5.07 -6.48
CA GLN A 77 14.02 5.72 -5.18
C GLN A 77 15.41 6.25 -4.83
N LYS A 78 15.55 7.58 -4.68
CA LYS A 78 16.82 8.17 -4.29
C LYS A 78 17.08 8.02 -2.80
N ALA A 79 18.27 7.54 -2.44
CA ALA A 79 18.67 7.38 -1.04
C ALA A 79 18.52 8.66 -0.22
N GLN A 80 18.80 9.82 -0.84
CA GLN A 80 18.71 11.14 -0.20
C GLN A 80 17.27 11.55 0.15
N ASN A 81 16.27 10.86 -0.41
CA ASN A 81 14.85 11.12 -0.14
C ASN A 81 14.32 10.27 1.01
N TYR A 82 15.15 9.44 1.63
CA TYR A 82 14.76 8.49 2.66
C TYR A 82 15.35 8.83 4.03
N GLY A 83 14.55 8.64 5.10
CA GLY A 83 14.99 8.77 6.49
C GLY A 83 15.06 10.19 7.05
N PRO A 84 15.62 10.36 8.25
CA PRO A 84 15.80 11.67 8.89
C PRO A 84 16.64 12.61 8.04
N GLY A 85 16.13 13.82 7.80
CA GLY A 85 16.78 14.81 6.94
C GLY A 85 16.62 14.53 5.44
N ALA A 86 15.64 13.69 5.07
CA ALA A 86 15.31 13.42 3.69
C ALA A 86 15.10 14.71 2.88
N LYS A 87 15.56 14.67 1.64
CA LYS A 87 15.39 15.75 0.65
C LYS A 87 14.23 15.38 -0.27
N SER A 88 13.66 16.38 -0.91
CA SER A 88 12.61 16.19 -1.92
C SER A 88 13.24 16.32 -3.32
N ASN A 89 14.07 15.35 -3.70
CA ASN A 89 14.67 15.33 -5.03
C ASN A 89 13.75 14.55 -5.97
N PRO A 90 13.32 15.12 -7.11
CA PRO A 90 12.56 14.42 -8.12
C PRO A 90 13.23 13.13 -8.55
N GLU A 91 12.44 12.07 -8.74
CA GLU A 91 12.87 10.72 -9.12
C GLU A 91 12.46 10.40 -10.54
N ALA A 92 13.14 9.43 -11.13
CA ALA A 92 12.90 8.99 -12.49
C ALA A 92 12.20 7.62 -12.53
N CYS A 93 11.67 7.28 -13.68
CA CYS A 93 11.37 5.91 -14.03
C CYS A 93 12.04 5.53 -15.36
N TRP A 94 12.46 4.29 -15.44
CA TRP A 94 13.20 3.74 -16.55
C TRP A 94 12.40 2.63 -17.22
N LEU A 95 12.21 2.74 -18.53
CA LEU A 95 11.73 1.63 -19.33
C LEU A 95 12.92 0.78 -19.75
N LEU A 96 12.93 -0.47 -19.39
CA LEU A 96 13.98 -1.45 -19.72
C LEU A 96 13.39 -2.55 -20.60
N ASP A 97 14.15 -3.04 -21.57
CA ASP A 97 13.79 -4.30 -22.23
C ASP A 97 14.05 -5.50 -21.29
N TRP A 98 13.64 -6.70 -21.71
CA TRP A 98 13.80 -7.90 -20.88
C TRP A 98 15.24 -8.41 -20.76
N ASN A 99 16.22 -7.71 -21.38
CA ASN A 99 17.66 -7.92 -21.19
C ASN A 99 18.27 -6.85 -20.26
N GLY A 100 17.46 -5.94 -19.72
CA GLY A 100 17.91 -4.85 -18.86
C GLY A 100 18.46 -3.63 -19.59
N LYS A 101 18.30 -3.56 -20.94
CA LYS A 101 18.74 -2.39 -21.72
C LYS A 101 17.75 -1.24 -21.51
N LEU A 102 18.28 -0.07 -21.17
CA LEU A 102 17.50 1.16 -21.05
C LEU A 102 16.96 1.61 -22.43
N LEU A 103 15.62 1.69 -22.52
CA LEU A 103 14.91 2.15 -23.71
C LEU A 103 14.47 3.60 -23.57
N LYS A 104 14.02 4.01 -22.39
CA LYS A 104 13.50 5.35 -22.12
C LYS A 104 13.64 5.73 -20.65
N THR A 105 13.82 7.03 -20.40
CA THR A 105 13.72 7.63 -19.08
C THR A 105 12.60 8.66 -19.08
N VAL A 106 11.74 8.63 -18.07
CA VAL A 106 10.73 9.65 -17.77
C VAL A 106 11.09 10.25 -16.42
N LEU A 107 11.28 11.57 -16.38
CA LEU A 107 11.48 12.30 -15.12
C LEU A 107 10.12 12.59 -14.49
N THR A 108 10.03 12.49 -13.19
CA THR A 108 8.79 12.74 -12.44
C THR A 108 9.05 13.75 -11.33
N GLU A 109 7.99 14.26 -10.70
CA GLU A 109 8.10 15.10 -9.51
C GLU A 109 7.90 14.29 -8.21
N SER A 110 7.72 12.97 -8.32
CA SER A 110 7.61 12.08 -7.18
C SER A 110 8.92 12.02 -6.39
N CYS A 111 8.81 11.88 -5.08
CA CYS A 111 9.96 11.72 -4.16
C CYS A 111 9.70 10.58 -3.20
N ASN A 112 10.73 9.85 -2.83
CA ASN A 112 10.63 8.67 -1.96
C ASN A 112 9.56 7.71 -2.50
N THR A 113 9.69 7.38 -3.79
CA THR A 113 8.71 6.60 -4.53
C THR A 113 8.73 5.15 -4.08
N SER A 114 7.57 4.61 -3.74
CA SER A 114 7.41 3.20 -3.36
C SER A 114 6.35 2.45 -4.16
N GLY A 115 5.64 3.12 -5.05
CA GLY A 115 4.64 2.51 -5.92
C GLY A 115 4.70 3.05 -7.32
N MET A 116 4.48 2.20 -8.33
CA MET A 116 4.38 2.62 -9.71
C MET A 116 3.36 1.77 -10.47
N ALA A 117 2.64 2.42 -11.37
CA ALA A 117 1.81 1.77 -12.38
C ALA A 117 2.02 2.43 -13.75
N TYR A 118 1.77 1.68 -14.80
CA TYR A 118 1.70 2.18 -16.18
C TYR A 118 0.31 1.89 -16.72
N GLY A 119 -0.40 2.91 -17.15
CA GLY A 119 -1.74 2.76 -17.69
C GLY A 119 -2.30 4.04 -18.28
N ASP A 120 -3.16 3.90 -19.28
CA ASP A 120 -3.79 5.00 -20.03
C ASP A 120 -2.77 5.98 -20.65
N GLY A 121 -1.57 5.47 -21.02
CA GLY A 121 -0.48 6.28 -21.58
C GLY A 121 0.31 7.11 -20.57
N PHE A 122 0.13 6.87 -19.26
CA PHE A 122 0.78 7.60 -18.18
C PHE A 122 1.58 6.67 -17.26
N ILE A 123 2.61 7.26 -16.66
CA ILE A 123 3.24 6.73 -15.46
C ILE A 123 2.51 7.30 -14.24
N TRP A 124 2.15 6.42 -13.31
CA TRP A 124 1.59 6.75 -12.00
C TRP A 124 2.61 6.41 -10.95
N MET A 125 3.02 7.37 -10.12
CA MET A 125 4.03 7.16 -9.08
C MET A 125 3.49 7.56 -7.71
N GLY A 126 3.65 6.66 -6.73
CA GLY A 126 3.26 6.88 -5.35
C GLY A 126 4.42 7.42 -4.53
N ALA A 127 4.33 8.68 -4.11
CA ALA A 127 5.31 9.37 -3.29
C ALA A 127 5.01 9.22 -1.79
N ASN A 128 6.05 8.89 -1.01
CA ASN A 128 6.05 8.91 0.45
C ASN A 128 6.88 10.07 1.01
N GLY A 129 7.42 10.92 0.16
CA GLY A 129 8.16 12.14 0.47
C GLY A 129 7.52 13.34 -0.21
N GLY A 130 7.78 14.52 0.31
CA GLY A 130 7.05 15.73 0.16
C GLY A 130 7.01 16.41 -1.21
N PRO A 131 5.84 16.68 -1.76
CA PRO A 131 4.51 16.33 -1.24
C PRO A 131 4.14 14.87 -1.49
N GLU A 132 3.57 14.21 -0.47
CA GLU A 132 3.07 12.84 -0.61
C GLU A 132 1.85 12.77 -1.53
N GLY A 133 1.59 11.61 -2.12
CA GLY A 133 0.43 11.35 -2.95
C GLY A 133 0.76 10.59 -4.23
N ILE A 134 -0.13 10.66 -5.19
CA ILE A 134 0.00 10.00 -6.49
C ILE A 134 0.25 11.04 -7.56
N TYR A 135 1.38 10.92 -8.24
CA TYR A 135 1.77 11.73 -9.40
C TYR A 135 1.40 10.98 -10.67
N GLN A 136 0.76 11.68 -11.60
CA GLN A 136 0.49 11.22 -12.96
C GLN A 136 1.39 11.99 -13.92
N THR A 137 2.28 11.30 -14.62
CA THR A 137 3.27 11.91 -15.50
C THR A 137 3.13 11.35 -16.91
N ASP A 138 3.16 12.20 -17.93
CA ASP A 138 3.12 11.78 -19.32
C ASP A 138 4.48 11.27 -19.81
N MET A 139 4.50 10.69 -21.00
CA MET A 139 5.70 10.14 -21.61
C MET A 139 6.74 11.20 -22.02
N ASN A 140 6.46 12.48 -21.87
CA ASN A 140 7.35 13.62 -22.09
C ASN A 140 7.87 14.23 -20.80
N SER A 141 7.71 13.54 -19.66
CA SER A 141 8.13 13.97 -18.33
C SER A 141 7.34 15.19 -17.78
N LYS A 142 6.11 15.37 -18.23
CA LYS A 142 5.23 16.41 -17.71
C LYS A 142 4.27 15.81 -16.68
N THR A 143 4.33 16.27 -15.44
CA THR A 143 3.30 15.98 -14.44
C THR A 143 1.97 16.61 -14.87
N VAL A 144 0.97 15.80 -15.08
CA VAL A 144 -0.37 16.24 -15.49
C VAL A 144 -1.36 16.33 -14.33
N SER A 145 -1.10 15.55 -13.27
CA SER A 145 -1.83 15.68 -12.01
C SER A 145 -1.01 15.18 -10.82
N HIS A 146 -1.30 15.75 -9.64
CA HIS A 146 -0.88 15.25 -8.34
C HIS A 146 -2.10 15.21 -7.44
N ARG A 147 -2.37 14.07 -6.83
CA ARG A 147 -3.56 13.85 -5.99
C ARG A 147 -3.18 13.11 -4.73
N GLN A 148 -3.82 13.47 -3.63
CA GLN A 148 -3.72 12.71 -2.39
C GLN A 148 -4.44 11.37 -2.52
N ILE A 149 -4.04 10.38 -1.74
CA ILE A 149 -4.72 9.09 -1.70
C ILE A 149 -6.16 9.30 -1.23
N PRO A 150 -7.17 8.76 -1.94
CA PRO A 150 -8.56 8.87 -1.53
C PRO A 150 -8.74 8.34 -0.10
N LEU A 151 -9.58 8.98 0.69
CA LEU A 151 -9.85 8.65 2.11
C LEU A 151 -8.62 8.78 3.03
N GLY A 152 -7.48 9.19 2.51
CA GLY A 152 -6.28 9.41 3.31
C GLY A 152 -6.38 10.66 4.20
N PRO A 153 -5.48 10.81 5.17
CA PRO A 153 -5.40 12.00 5.99
C PRO A 153 -5.20 13.24 5.13
N PRO A 154 -5.92 14.36 5.39
CA PRO A 154 -5.86 15.56 4.55
C PRO A 154 -4.49 16.23 4.53
N ASP A 155 -3.68 16.06 5.58
CA ASP A 155 -2.44 16.82 5.76
C ASP A 155 -1.21 16.21 5.10
N ASN A 156 -1.26 14.93 4.70
CA ASN A 156 -0.08 14.23 4.19
C ASN A 156 -0.38 13.04 3.26
N GLY A 157 -1.40 13.14 2.46
CA GLY A 157 -1.69 12.23 1.35
C GLY A 157 -1.85 10.74 1.65
N GLY A 158 -1.44 10.28 2.81
CA GLY A 158 -1.68 8.92 3.27
C GLY A 158 -0.61 7.87 2.97
N GLY A 159 0.46 8.18 2.26
CA GLY A 159 1.53 7.24 1.88
C GLY A 159 1.08 6.12 0.93
N CYS A 160 1.89 5.80 -0.06
CA CYS A 160 1.62 4.76 -1.05
C CYS A 160 2.82 3.83 -1.16
N HIS A 161 2.60 2.52 -1.01
CA HIS A 161 3.67 1.52 -1.18
C HIS A 161 3.53 0.62 -2.40
N GLY A 162 2.41 0.64 -3.08
CA GLY A 162 2.24 -0.09 -4.31
C GLY A 162 1.15 0.51 -5.18
N LEU A 163 1.36 0.48 -6.47
CA LEU A 163 0.37 0.85 -7.46
C LEU A 163 0.29 -0.23 -8.52
N MET A 164 -0.89 -0.40 -9.08
CA MET A 164 -1.15 -1.26 -10.21
C MET A 164 -2.25 -0.65 -11.07
N TRP A 165 -2.09 -0.74 -12.38
CA TRP A 165 -3.14 -0.43 -13.34
C TRP A 165 -3.75 -1.73 -13.86
N HIS A 166 -5.05 -1.87 -13.73
CA HIS A 166 -5.77 -3.00 -14.28
C HIS A 166 -7.19 -2.59 -14.68
N ASP A 167 -7.59 -2.95 -15.91
CA ASP A 167 -8.94 -2.72 -16.46
C ASP A 167 -9.45 -1.29 -16.26
N GLY A 168 -8.60 -0.30 -16.63
CA GLY A 168 -8.94 1.12 -16.53
C GLY A 168 -9.05 1.67 -15.11
N LYS A 169 -8.62 0.92 -14.10
CA LYS A 169 -8.63 1.30 -12.69
C LYS A 169 -7.23 1.34 -12.10
N LEU A 170 -7.04 2.26 -11.16
CA LEU A 170 -5.83 2.34 -10.36
C LEU A 170 -6.04 1.62 -9.03
N TRP A 171 -5.16 0.66 -8.74
CA TRP A 171 -5.12 -0.02 -7.47
C TRP A 171 -4.00 0.55 -6.63
N ILE A 172 -4.27 0.90 -5.38
CA ILE A 172 -3.37 1.65 -4.49
C ILE A 172 -3.21 0.90 -3.18
N VAL A 173 -1.98 0.55 -2.81
CA VAL A 173 -1.66 0.11 -1.45
C VAL A 173 -1.50 1.37 -0.58
N ALA A 174 -2.56 1.69 0.16
CA ALA A 174 -2.65 2.88 0.98
C ALA A 174 -2.22 2.56 2.42
N ASN A 175 -0.96 2.85 2.75
CA ASN A 175 -0.33 2.43 4.00
C ASN A 175 -1.06 2.93 5.25
N ARG A 176 -1.37 4.21 5.32
CA ARG A 176 -1.99 4.80 6.51
C ARG A 176 -3.44 4.36 6.70
N LEU A 177 -4.10 3.96 5.63
CA LEU A 177 -5.44 3.38 5.68
C LEU A 177 -5.40 1.87 5.96
N ARG A 178 -4.24 1.24 5.82
CA ARG A 178 -4.08 -0.23 5.90
C ARG A 178 -5.04 -0.94 4.96
N ALA A 179 -5.06 -0.51 3.71
CA ALA A 179 -5.98 -1.01 2.71
C ALA A 179 -5.38 -0.98 1.30
N ILE A 180 -5.86 -1.89 0.45
CA ILE A 180 -5.75 -1.77 -1.00
C ILE A 180 -7.04 -1.11 -1.48
N LEU A 181 -6.93 -0.01 -2.22
CA LEU A 181 -8.05 0.69 -2.83
C LEU A 181 -8.08 0.40 -4.32
N ARG A 182 -9.26 0.12 -4.88
CA ARG A 182 -9.50 0.21 -6.32
C ARG A 182 -10.19 1.54 -6.61
N VAL A 183 -9.55 2.39 -7.42
CA VAL A 183 -9.95 3.78 -7.62
C VAL A 183 -10.25 4.04 -9.10
N ASP A 184 -11.33 4.76 -9.38
CA ASP A 184 -11.56 5.33 -10.70
C ASP A 184 -10.59 6.51 -10.92
N PRO A 185 -9.70 6.48 -11.91
CA PRO A 185 -8.70 7.52 -12.11
C PRO A 185 -9.28 8.86 -12.56
N LYS A 186 -10.53 8.90 -13.06
CA LYS A 186 -11.21 10.11 -13.52
C LYS A 186 -11.90 10.84 -12.38
N THR A 187 -12.72 10.13 -11.60
CA THR A 187 -13.47 10.70 -10.46
C THR A 187 -12.63 10.76 -9.19
N TRP A 188 -11.59 9.93 -9.09
CA TRP A 188 -10.74 9.73 -7.93
C TRP A 188 -11.50 9.13 -6.72
N GLU A 189 -12.59 8.43 -6.99
CA GLU A 189 -13.40 7.78 -5.98
C GLU A 189 -12.99 6.31 -5.82
N PRO A 190 -12.84 5.81 -4.58
CA PRO A 190 -12.62 4.41 -4.33
C PRO A 190 -13.91 3.62 -4.58
N GLU A 191 -13.84 2.63 -5.46
CA GLU A 191 -14.96 1.75 -5.79
C GLU A 191 -14.96 0.48 -4.94
N PHE A 192 -13.78 0.10 -4.42
CA PHE A 192 -13.61 -1.13 -3.63
C PHE A 192 -12.42 -1.01 -2.69
N ILE A 193 -12.51 -1.64 -1.53
CA ILE A 193 -11.51 -1.59 -0.47
C ILE A 193 -11.24 -3.00 0.05
N ILE A 194 -9.96 -3.40 0.07
CA ILE A 194 -9.48 -4.64 0.71
C ILE A 194 -8.70 -4.24 1.97
N PRO A 195 -9.18 -4.55 3.18
CA PRO A 195 -8.42 -4.32 4.41
C PRO A 195 -7.15 -5.18 4.45
N ILE A 196 -6.03 -4.58 4.83
CA ILE A 196 -4.76 -5.27 5.02
C ILE A 196 -4.53 -5.55 6.50
N THR A 197 -4.33 -6.81 6.85
CA THR A 197 -4.13 -7.26 8.23
C THR A 197 -2.67 -7.61 8.55
N THR A 198 -1.84 -7.74 7.52
CA THR A 198 -0.40 -8.04 7.66
C THR A 198 0.41 -6.77 7.95
N ALA A 199 1.65 -6.92 8.39
CA ALA A 199 2.62 -5.84 8.49
C ALA A 199 3.43 -5.73 7.19
N ARG A 200 4.01 -4.54 6.94
CA ARG A 200 4.86 -4.21 5.78
C ARG A 200 4.20 -4.56 4.44
N TRP A 201 3.76 -3.54 3.74
CA TRP A 201 3.05 -3.65 2.46
C TRP A 201 3.87 -2.96 1.38
N HIS A 202 4.00 -3.64 0.24
CA HIS A 202 4.72 -3.11 -0.91
C HIS A 202 3.91 -3.27 -2.19
N GLY A 203 4.54 -3.74 -3.26
CA GLY A 203 3.95 -3.88 -4.57
C GLY A 203 2.75 -4.82 -4.64
N ILE A 204 1.90 -4.59 -5.63
CA ILE A 204 0.74 -5.43 -5.95
C ILE A 204 0.76 -5.81 -7.43
N ALA A 205 0.20 -6.98 -7.75
CA ALA A 205 0.09 -7.49 -9.11
C ALA A 205 -1.22 -8.24 -9.33
N TRP A 206 -1.81 -8.06 -10.51
CA TRP A 206 -3.01 -8.78 -10.92
C TRP A 206 -2.69 -10.20 -11.36
N ASP A 207 -3.52 -11.16 -10.95
CA ASP A 207 -3.42 -12.57 -11.32
C ASP A 207 -4.81 -13.20 -11.42
N ASP A 208 -5.37 -13.19 -12.61
CA ASP A 208 -6.63 -13.86 -12.98
C ASP A 208 -7.75 -13.74 -11.93
N GLY A 209 -8.25 -12.54 -11.74
CA GLY A 209 -9.32 -12.25 -10.77
C GLY A 209 -8.85 -12.15 -9.32
N ALA A 210 -7.56 -12.17 -9.08
CA ALA A 210 -6.95 -12.01 -7.78
C ALA A 210 -5.84 -10.94 -7.80
N VAL A 211 -5.43 -10.50 -6.61
CA VAL A 211 -4.35 -9.55 -6.41
C VAL A 211 -3.31 -10.15 -5.48
N TRP A 212 -2.09 -10.32 -5.96
CA TRP A 212 -0.92 -10.57 -5.13
C TRP A 212 -0.42 -9.28 -4.51
N MET A 213 -0.02 -9.31 -3.25
CA MET A 213 0.64 -8.23 -2.55
C MET A 213 1.89 -8.75 -1.85
N VAL A 214 2.98 -8.00 -1.95
CA VAL A 214 4.18 -8.28 -1.18
C VAL A 214 3.93 -7.89 0.28
N THR A 215 4.28 -8.81 1.18
CA THR A 215 4.30 -8.59 2.63
C THR A 215 5.74 -8.69 3.14
N GLY A 216 5.98 -8.29 4.35
CA GLY A 216 7.30 -8.43 4.95
C GLY A 216 7.28 -8.33 6.46
N SER A 217 8.43 -8.12 7.06
CA SER A 217 8.59 -7.91 8.49
C SER A 217 7.83 -6.68 8.98
N SER A 218 7.56 -6.61 10.28
CA SER A 218 7.00 -5.40 10.87
C SER A 218 7.94 -4.21 10.64
N ASP A 219 7.38 -3.02 10.43
CA ASP A 219 8.18 -1.80 10.22
C ASP A 219 9.03 -1.42 11.45
N VAL A 220 8.67 -1.92 12.63
CA VAL A 220 9.33 -1.60 13.90
C VAL A 220 10.58 -2.46 14.12
N ASP A 221 10.53 -3.75 13.72
CA ASP A 221 11.61 -4.73 13.97
C ASP A 221 12.23 -5.23 12.65
N ARG A 222 12.28 -4.34 11.69
CA ARG A 222 12.71 -4.66 10.32
C ARG A 222 14.11 -5.21 10.24
N PHE A 223 15.01 -4.67 11.06
CA PHE A 223 16.40 -5.10 11.17
C PHE A 223 16.82 -5.13 12.63
N ILE A 224 17.56 -6.15 13.00
CA ILE A 224 18.31 -6.22 14.25
C ILE A 224 19.80 -6.33 13.94
N GLU A 225 20.62 -5.82 14.83
CA GLU A 225 22.05 -6.07 14.76
C GLU A 225 22.36 -7.45 15.32
N GLN A 226 22.95 -8.29 14.50
CA GLN A 226 23.46 -9.61 14.90
C GLN A 226 24.88 -9.77 14.37
N ASP A 227 25.85 -9.96 15.25
CA ASP A 227 27.27 -10.12 14.91
C ASP A 227 27.83 -8.96 14.05
N GLY A 228 27.43 -7.72 14.36
CA GLY A 228 27.86 -6.53 13.61
C GLY A 228 27.22 -6.42 12.22
N LYS A 229 26.18 -7.18 11.94
CA LYS A 229 25.40 -7.11 10.69
C LYS A 229 23.94 -6.87 10.99
N LEU A 230 23.27 -6.13 10.11
CA LEU A 230 21.82 -6.02 10.12
C LEU A 230 21.21 -7.24 9.46
N VAL A 231 20.30 -7.88 10.18
CA VAL A 231 19.53 -9.00 9.67
C VAL A 231 18.04 -8.71 9.78
N HIS A 232 17.27 -9.21 8.82
CA HIS A 232 15.81 -9.13 8.88
C HIS A 232 15.29 -9.97 10.04
N THR A 233 14.36 -9.42 10.81
CA THR A 233 13.73 -10.10 11.95
C THR A 233 12.64 -11.07 11.54
N THR A 234 12.07 -10.88 10.33
CA THR A 234 11.02 -11.74 9.80
C THR A 234 11.23 -11.99 8.31
N THR A 235 10.74 -13.13 7.85
CA THR A 235 10.81 -13.52 6.44
C THR A 235 9.80 -12.72 5.62
N PRO A 236 10.21 -12.08 4.50
CA PRO A 236 9.28 -11.51 3.55
C PRO A 236 8.32 -12.54 2.97
N GLY A 237 7.14 -12.11 2.53
CA GLY A 237 6.14 -13.00 1.98
C GLY A 237 5.26 -12.35 0.92
N LEU A 238 4.30 -13.15 0.48
CA LEU A 238 3.24 -12.75 -0.44
C LEU A 238 1.90 -13.15 0.15
N ILE A 239 0.88 -12.36 -0.13
CA ILE A 239 -0.50 -12.74 0.13
C ILE A 239 -1.34 -12.49 -1.11
N LYS A 240 -2.21 -13.44 -1.45
CA LYS A 240 -3.16 -13.35 -2.55
C LYS A 240 -4.54 -13.05 -2.01
N TYR A 241 -5.20 -12.06 -2.61
CA TYR A 241 -6.58 -11.69 -2.31
C TYR A 241 -7.46 -11.94 -3.52
N ASP A 242 -8.68 -12.42 -3.29
CA ASP A 242 -9.75 -12.38 -4.29
C ASP A 242 -10.11 -10.93 -4.60
N ALA A 243 -10.01 -10.52 -5.85
CA ALA A 243 -10.18 -9.12 -6.25
C ALA A 243 -11.63 -8.63 -6.19
N ALA A 244 -12.61 -9.54 -6.17
CA ALA A 244 -14.03 -9.21 -6.09
C ALA A 244 -14.54 -9.12 -4.66
N THR A 245 -13.99 -9.92 -3.75
CA THR A 245 -14.47 -10.02 -2.36
C THR A 245 -13.50 -9.49 -1.33
N GLY A 246 -12.23 -9.28 -1.69
CA GLY A 246 -11.16 -8.89 -0.76
C GLY A 246 -10.72 -10.01 0.20
N ARG A 247 -11.22 -11.23 0.00
CA ARG A 247 -10.90 -12.35 0.87
C ARG A 247 -9.49 -12.88 0.58
N PRO A 248 -8.65 -13.14 1.60
CA PRO A 248 -7.37 -13.79 1.41
C PRO A 248 -7.56 -15.23 0.92
N LEU A 249 -6.77 -15.64 -0.05
CA LEU A 249 -6.84 -16.92 -0.73
C LEU A 249 -5.66 -17.82 -0.39
N GLU A 250 -4.45 -17.26 -0.35
CA GLU A 250 -3.21 -18.02 -0.28
C GLU A 250 -2.09 -17.10 0.26
N THR A 251 -1.08 -17.69 0.88
CA THR A 251 0.16 -17.01 1.30
C THR A 251 1.38 -17.72 0.74
N ALA A 252 2.48 -16.98 0.57
CA ALA A 252 3.76 -17.57 0.25
C ALA A 252 4.88 -16.89 1.06
N GLU A 253 5.90 -17.66 1.39
CA GLU A 253 7.04 -17.23 2.18
C GLU A 253 8.33 -17.38 1.36
N PHE A 254 9.18 -16.37 1.37
CA PHE A 254 10.47 -16.41 0.70
C PHE A 254 11.46 -17.30 1.47
N VAL A 255 12.14 -18.19 0.77
CA VAL A 255 13.20 -18.99 1.37
C VAL A 255 14.45 -18.14 1.62
N GLU A 256 15.30 -18.60 2.52
CA GLU A 256 16.57 -17.96 2.84
C GLU A 256 17.42 -17.70 1.59
N GLY A 257 18.09 -16.55 1.55
CA GLY A 257 18.90 -16.11 0.41
C GLY A 257 18.10 -15.46 -0.74
N SER A 258 16.78 -15.38 -0.61
CA SER A 258 15.94 -14.62 -1.56
C SER A 258 16.20 -13.12 -1.43
N ALA A 259 15.98 -12.38 -2.54
CA ALA A 259 15.96 -10.92 -2.55
C ALA A 259 14.82 -10.36 -1.70
N ASP A 260 14.94 -9.13 -1.20
CA ASP A 260 13.89 -8.42 -0.48
C ASP A 260 12.92 -7.76 -1.48
N PRO A 261 11.68 -8.26 -1.61
CA PRO A 261 10.77 -7.80 -2.65
C PRO A 261 10.12 -6.47 -2.29
N HIS A 262 10.08 -5.53 -3.25
CA HIS A 262 9.42 -4.23 -3.12
C HIS A 262 8.30 -4.05 -4.16
N GLY A 263 8.63 -3.64 -5.38
CA GLY A 263 7.64 -3.59 -6.45
C GLY A 263 7.12 -4.98 -6.81
N LEU A 264 5.94 -5.06 -7.42
CA LEU A 264 5.39 -6.32 -7.90
C LEU A 264 4.61 -6.12 -9.20
N ALA A 265 4.85 -6.99 -10.16
CA ALA A 265 4.12 -7.02 -11.42
C ALA A 265 3.96 -8.48 -11.90
N MET A 266 2.96 -8.74 -12.73
CA MET A 266 2.74 -10.05 -13.33
C MET A 266 3.10 -10.01 -14.83
N TYR A 267 3.98 -10.90 -15.27
CA TYR A 267 4.34 -11.05 -16.67
C TYR A 267 4.46 -12.51 -17.08
N ASN A 268 3.71 -12.92 -18.09
CA ASN A 268 3.69 -14.30 -18.60
C ASN A 268 3.51 -15.36 -17.50
N GLY A 269 2.61 -15.11 -16.54
CA GLY A 269 2.34 -16.01 -15.42
C GLY A 269 3.44 -16.06 -14.35
N LYS A 270 4.39 -15.12 -14.36
CA LYS A 270 5.47 -14.98 -13.39
C LYS A 270 5.36 -13.65 -12.65
N LEU A 271 5.57 -13.67 -11.36
CA LEU A 271 5.72 -12.47 -10.57
C LEU A 271 7.13 -11.89 -10.76
N ILE A 272 7.19 -10.60 -11.10
CA ILE A 272 8.42 -9.82 -11.24
C ILE A 272 8.48 -8.80 -10.12
N SER A 273 9.64 -8.64 -9.50
CA SER A 273 9.84 -7.70 -8.41
C SER A 273 11.23 -7.05 -8.49
N CYS A 274 11.52 -6.17 -7.54
CA CYS A 274 12.81 -5.50 -7.41
C CYS A 274 13.26 -5.48 -5.94
N ASP A 275 14.58 -5.50 -5.73
CA ASP A 275 15.20 -5.33 -4.42
C ASP A 275 15.74 -3.89 -4.33
N ALA A 276 15.07 -3.05 -3.57
CA ALA A 276 15.49 -1.67 -3.38
C ALA A 276 16.80 -1.56 -2.61
N GLY A 277 17.03 -2.45 -1.66
CA GLY A 277 18.26 -2.49 -0.87
C GLY A 277 18.53 -1.26 -0.03
N VAL A 278 17.52 -0.41 0.19
CA VAL A 278 17.64 0.80 1.02
C VAL A 278 17.52 0.42 2.48
N GLY A 279 18.64 0.48 3.19
CA GLY A 279 18.68 0.30 4.64
C GLY A 279 18.25 1.55 5.41
N PRO A 280 18.09 1.45 6.75
CA PRO A 280 17.88 2.60 7.62
C PRO A 280 19.01 3.63 7.49
N PRO A 281 18.79 4.90 7.89
CA PRO A 281 19.81 5.93 7.85
C PRO A 281 21.11 5.51 8.56
N GLY A 282 22.24 5.70 7.89
CA GLY A 282 23.55 5.31 8.41
C GLY A 282 24.04 3.93 8.00
N PHE A 283 23.22 3.16 7.29
CA PHE A 283 23.60 1.87 6.72
C PHE A 283 24.03 2.00 5.27
N ASP A 284 24.96 1.13 4.88
CA ASP A 284 25.33 0.97 3.49
C ASP A 284 24.09 0.51 2.70
N LEU A 285 23.75 1.25 1.67
CA LEU A 285 22.62 0.97 0.80
C LEU A 285 22.81 -0.31 -0.05
N THR A 286 24.01 -0.86 -0.02
CA THR A 286 24.37 -2.11 -0.70
C THR A 286 24.44 -3.31 0.28
N HIS A 287 23.71 -3.25 1.40
CA HIS A 287 23.72 -4.28 2.45
C HIS A 287 23.27 -5.68 1.97
N SER A 288 22.51 -5.76 0.89
CA SER A 288 22.08 -6.99 0.25
C SER A 288 22.86 -7.25 -1.04
N PRO A 289 23.35 -8.47 -1.31
CA PRO A 289 23.94 -8.82 -2.60
C PRO A 289 22.94 -8.70 -3.74
N ASN A 290 21.65 -8.64 -3.45
CA ASN A 290 20.55 -8.49 -4.39
C ASN A 290 20.14 -7.02 -4.62
N SER A 291 20.70 -6.08 -3.88
CA SER A 291 20.36 -4.64 -4.01
C SER A 291 20.46 -4.17 -5.45
N GLY A 292 19.40 -3.51 -5.93
CA GLY A 292 19.30 -3.02 -7.30
C GLY A 292 18.91 -4.08 -8.34
N ASN A 293 18.72 -5.33 -7.96
CA ASN A 293 18.28 -6.37 -8.88
C ASN A 293 16.78 -6.27 -9.17
N ILE A 294 16.46 -6.50 -10.44
CA ILE A 294 15.15 -6.95 -10.89
C ILE A 294 15.19 -8.47 -10.91
N PHE A 295 14.17 -9.13 -10.40
CA PHE A 295 14.13 -10.58 -10.27
C PHE A 295 12.75 -11.15 -10.51
N GLN A 296 12.71 -12.42 -10.85
CA GLN A 296 11.50 -13.24 -10.92
C GLN A 296 11.28 -13.95 -9.59
N ILE A 297 10.04 -14.14 -9.21
CA ILE A 297 9.62 -14.94 -8.05
C ILE A 297 9.11 -16.27 -8.56
N ASP A 298 9.72 -17.35 -8.10
CA ASP A 298 9.39 -18.72 -8.48
C ASP A 298 8.76 -19.47 -7.30
N PHE A 299 7.58 -20.03 -7.52
CA PHE A 299 6.95 -20.95 -6.58
C PHE A 299 7.63 -22.31 -6.62
N ILE A 300 7.91 -22.90 -5.43
CA ILE A 300 8.62 -24.17 -5.26
C ILE A 300 7.88 -25.12 -4.33
#